data_1e42dbc4750546e55bf5864b8f5642a9
#
_entry.id   1e42dbc4750546e55bf5864b8f5642a9
#
_cell.length_a   1.000
_cell.length_b   1.000
_cell.length_c   1.000
_cell.angle_alpha   90.00
_cell.angle_beta   90.00
_cell.angle_gamma   90.00
#
_symmetry.space_group_name_H-M   'P 1'
#
loop_
_entity.id
_entity.type
_entity.pdbx_description
1 polymer ?
#
loop_
_entity_poly.entity_id
_entity_poly.type
_entity_poly.pdbx_seq_one_letter_code
_entity_poly.pdbx_strand_id
1 'polypeptide(L)'
;MLQRIATYAIVLLTLISCREVVEPRIVAGYIATNATAESLTIVGDTIPTMTFRLEESTLREGGALVEGNVVEVIYLPTEDGAQPLAERVTADETYPEALGRWATDKGAQLEIDIELQPHGRIAHNLPDQVMQFERWQITGTEDEIMLYGTLSLPPDWSAYNEARKKDKDTPLPERRARRFSVVATLDKQTDSNTESRRVLLFKNNGRESKLYFQE
;
A
#
# COMPACT_ATOMS: atom_id res chain seq x y z
N MET A 1 13.80 -43.37 54.84
CA MET A 1 13.03 -43.44 53.59
C MET A 1 12.50 -42.06 53.12
N LEU A 2 11.98 -41.21 53.99
CA LEU A 2 11.47 -39.87 53.68
C LEU A 2 12.52 -38.94 53.05
N GLN A 3 13.78 -38.98 53.49
CA GLN A 3 14.85 -38.08 53.02
C GLN A 3 15.25 -38.32 51.58
N ARG A 4 15.10 -39.53 51.03
CA ARG A 4 15.38 -39.87 49.63
C ARG A 4 14.26 -39.40 48.68
N ILE A 5 13.01 -39.40 49.15
CA ILE A 5 11.86 -38.93 48.36
C ILE A 5 11.90 -37.42 48.18
N ALA A 6 12.31 -36.65 49.21
CA ALA A 6 12.45 -35.18 49.11
C ALA A 6 13.54 -34.75 48.10
N THR A 7 14.66 -35.50 48.03
CA THR A 7 15.74 -35.20 47.07
C THR A 7 15.31 -35.42 45.61
N TYR A 8 14.54 -36.46 45.32
CA TYR A 8 14.03 -36.72 43.98
C TYR A 8 12.95 -35.70 43.56
N ALA A 9 12.11 -35.23 44.49
CA ALA A 9 11.12 -34.21 44.22
C ALA A 9 11.76 -32.85 43.87
N ILE A 10 12.86 -32.46 44.54
CA ILE A 10 13.60 -31.24 44.26
C ILE A 10 14.32 -31.33 42.91
N VAL A 11 14.92 -32.47 42.56
CA VAL A 11 15.56 -32.67 41.25
C VAL A 11 14.54 -32.69 40.12
N LEU A 12 13.33 -33.22 40.32
CA LEU A 12 12.27 -33.17 39.33
C LEU A 12 11.72 -31.72 39.10
N LEU A 13 11.61 -30.94 40.17
CA LEU A 13 11.17 -29.54 40.09
C LEU A 13 12.18 -28.64 39.40
N THR A 14 13.49 -28.92 39.53
CA THR A 14 14.53 -28.16 38.84
C THR A 14 14.63 -28.46 37.33
N LEU A 15 14.19 -29.65 36.91
CA LEU A 15 14.15 -30.03 35.48
C LEU A 15 12.97 -29.43 34.72
N ILE A 16 11.93 -28.92 35.42
CA ILE A 16 10.78 -28.25 34.79
C ILE A 16 11.02 -26.75 34.56
N SER A 17 12.07 -26.18 35.15
CA SER A 17 12.29 -24.72 35.24
C SER A 17 13.14 -24.11 34.14
N CYS A 18 13.57 -24.84 33.13
CA CYS A 18 14.35 -24.26 32.02
C CYS A 18 13.72 -24.55 30.67
N ARG A 19 12.46 -24.17 30.48
CA ARG A 19 12.03 -23.77 29.16
C ARG A 19 12.36 -22.28 29.04
N GLU A 20 13.39 -21.97 28.30
CA GLU A 20 13.62 -20.58 27.82
C GLU A 20 12.33 -20.13 27.19
N VAL A 21 11.67 -19.13 27.80
CA VAL A 21 10.48 -18.51 27.22
C VAL A 21 11.00 -17.70 26.05
N VAL A 22 10.82 -18.21 24.84
CA VAL A 22 11.16 -17.48 23.62
C VAL A 22 10.20 -16.29 23.52
N GLU A 23 10.73 -15.09 23.64
CA GLU A 23 9.92 -13.88 23.55
C GLU A 23 9.54 -13.61 22.09
N PRO A 24 8.26 -13.31 21.79
CA PRO A 24 7.85 -12.89 20.47
C PRO A 24 8.56 -11.62 20.02
N ARG A 25 8.86 -11.52 18.74
CA ARG A 25 9.42 -10.32 18.10
C ARG A 25 8.42 -9.74 17.12
N ILE A 26 8.56 -8.45 16.88
CA ILE A 26 7.71 -7.70 15.94
C ILE A 26 8.58 -7.18 14.82
N VAL A 27 8.07 -7.31 13.59
CA VAL A 27 8.68 -6.71 12.41
C VAL A 27 7.60 -6.18 11.48
N ALA A 28 7.85 -5.02 10.85
CA ALA A 28 6.97 -4.45 9.84
C ALA A 28 7.71 -4.32 8.50
N GLY A 29 6.99 -4.48 7.40
CA GLY A 29 7.55 -4.38 6.06
C GLY A 29 6.48 -4.49 4.99
N TYR A 30 6.92 -4.70 3.76
CA TYR A 30 6.05 -4.90 2.60
C TYR A 30 6.07 -6.37 2.18
N ILE A 31 4.93 -6.88 1.75
CA ILE A 31 4.85 -8.24 1.19
C ILE A 31 5.60 -8.26 -0.15
N ALA A 32 6.63 -9.10 -0.24
CA ALA A 32 7.50 -9.20 -1.43
C ALA A 32 6.81 -9.87 -2.61
N THR A 33 5.96 -10.86 -2.32
CA THR A 33 5.16 -11.62 -3.28
C THR A 33 3.86 -12.04 -2.59
N ASN A 34 2.81 -12.30 -3.35
CA ASN A 34 1.55 -12.79 -2.75
C ASN A 34 1.83 -13.94 -1.78
N ALA A 35 1.29 -13.83 -0.56
CA ALA A 35 1.44 -14.89 0.43
C ALA A 35 0.73 -16.18 -0.02
N THR A 36 1.28 -17.30 0.41
CA THR A 36 0.62 -18.61 0.27
C THR A 36 -0.12 -18.98 1.57
N ALA A 37 -0.77 -20.14 1.59
CA ALA A 37 -1.38 -20.65 2.82
C ALA A 37 -0.33 -20.89 3.93
N GLU A 38 0.91 -21.22 3.55
CA GLU A 38 1.97 -21.71 4.44
C GLU A 38 3.13 -20.73 4.62
N SER A 39 3.20 -19.64 3.81
CA SER A 39 4.40 -18.80 3.76
C SER A 39 4.08 -17.34 3.44
N LEU A 40 4.79 -16.44 4.13
CA LEU A 40 4.78 -15.00 3.91
C LEU A 40 6.21 -14.48 3.84
N THR A 41 6.56 -13.80 2.75
CA THR A 41 7.86 -13.13 2.62
C THR A 41 7.68 -11.63 2.65
N ILE A 42 8.42 -10.96 3.54
CA ILE A 42 8.42 -9.51 3.66
C ILE A 42 9.79 -8.92 3.36
N VAL A 43 9.79 -7.69 2.88
CA VAL A 43 10.97 -6.86 2.64
C VAL A 43 10.74 -5.47 3.24
N GLY A 44 11.82 -4.75 3.51
CA GLY A 44 11.73 -3.37 3.97
C GLY A 44 13.07 -2.67 3.84
N ASP A 45 13.05 -1.34 3.90
CA ASP A 45 14.25 -0.51 3.70
C ASP A 45 15.32 -0.73 4.78
N THR A 46 14.89 -1.11 5.99
CA THR A 46 15.75 -1.26 7.17
C THR A 46 15.84 -2.69 7.69
N ILE A 47 15.11 -3.62 7.08
CA ILE A 47 15.08 -5.03 7.48
C ILE A 47 15.56 -5.91 6.33
N PRO A 48 16.27 -7.02 6.61
CA PRO A 48 16.56 -8.01 5.58
C PRO A 48 15.27 -8.66 5.10
N THR A 49 15.31 -9.25 3.91
CA THR A 49 14.22 -10.11 3.45
C THR A 49 13.99 -11.24 4.45
N MET A 50 12.77 -11.35 4.95
CA MET A 50 12.39 -12.38 5.94
C MET A 50 11.24 -13.21 5.40
N THR A 51 11.35 -14.53 5.53
CA THR A 51 10.27 -15.45 5.19
C THR A 51 9.76 -16.13 6.45
N PHE A 52 8.46 -16.05 6.67
CA PHE A 52 7.76 -16.64 7.80
C PHE A 52 6.97 -17.85 7.37
N ARG A 53 6.95 -18.86 8.23
CA ARG A 53 6.00 -19.96 8.12
C ARG A 53 4.65 -19.52 8.69
N LEU A 54 3.58 -19.79 7.95
CA LEU A 54 2.21 -19.59 8.38
C LEU A 54 1.58 -20.96 8.69
N GLU A 55 0.78 -21.02 9.73
CA GLU A 55 0.01 -22.21 10.13
C GLU A 55 -1.47 -21.84 10.27
N GLU A 56 -2.33 -22.83 10.48
CA GLU A 56 -3.75 -22.58 10.76
C GLU A 56 -3.95 -21.78 12.06
N SER A 57 -3.01 -21.91 13.00
CA SER A 57 -3.00 -21.16 14.27
C SER A 57 -2.53 -19.70 14.11
N THR A 58 -1.91 -19.34 12.99
CA THR A 58 -1.47 -17.97 12.73
C THR A 58 -2.69 -17.03 12.61
N LEU A 59 -2.78 -16.09 13.54
CA LEU A 59 -3.85 -15.07 13.49
C LEU A 59 -3.61 -14.11 12.34
N ARG A 60 -4.59 -13.97 11.46
CA ARG A 60 -4.53 -13.07 10.29
C ARG A 60 -5.60 -12.01 10.45
N GLU A 61 -5.19 -10.75 10.47
CA GLU A 61 -6.05 -9.59 10.70
C GLU A 61 -5.86 -8.58 9.56
N GLY A 62 -6.91 -7.81 9.28
CA GLY A 62 -6.88 -6.77 8.27
C GLY A 62 -7.07 -7.27 6.84
N GLY A 63 -6.40 -6.62 5.91
CA GLY A 63 -6.57 -6.83 4.48
C GLY A 63 -5.89 -8.08 3.91
N ALA A 64 -6.05 -8.29 2.61
CA ALA A 64 -5.46 -9.42 1.91
C ALA A 64 -3.92 -9.35 1.89
N LEU A 65 -3.27 -10.51 2.04
CA LEU A 65 -1.81 -10.65 2.02
C LEU A 65 -1.29 -10.68 0.57
N VAL A 66 -1.44 -9.56 -0.13
CA VAL A 66 -1.03 -9.39 -1.53
C VAL A 66 0.30 -8.64 -1.64
N GLU A 67 1.00 -8.84 -2.75
CA GLU A 67 2.27 -8.18 -3.06
C GLU A 67 2.19 -6.66 -2.91
N GLY A 68 3.17 -6.10 -2.21
CA GLY A 68 3.30 -4.66 -1.94
C GLY A 68 2.48 -4.15 -0.76
N ASN A 69 1.58 -4.97 -0.17
CA ASN A 69 0.83 -4.56 1.01
C ASN A 69 1.75 -4.39 2.22
N VAL A 70 1.44 -3.43 3.08
CA VAL A 70 2.14 -3.21 4.35
C VAL A 70 1.62 -4.18 5.40
N VAL A 71 2.54 -4.82 6.10
CA VAL A 71 2.19 -5.77 7.16
C VAL A 71 3.07 -5.59 8.39
N GLU A 72 2.48 -5.92 9.54
CA GLU A 72 3.17 -6.17 10.79
C GLU A 72 3.09 -7.66 11.12
N VAL A 73 4.21 -8.28 11.47
CA VAL A 73 4.30 -9.69 11.82
C VAL A 73 4.84 -9.84 13.23
N ILE A 74 4.08 -10.51 14.09
CA ILE A 74 4.53 -10.99 15.39
C ILE A 74 4.94 -12.44 15.22
N TYR A 75 6.17 -12.78 15.58
CA TYR A 75 6.74 -14.10 15.33
C TYR A 75 7.62 -14.60 16.47
N LEU A 76 7.72 -15.91 16.59
CA LEU A 76 8.68 -16.57 17.47
C LEU A 76 10.00 -16.77 16.70
N PRO A 77 11.11 -16.21 17.19
CA PRO A 77 12.42 -16.49 16.61
C PRO A 77 12.75 -17.97 16.72
N THR A 78 13.36 -18.51 15.68
CA THR A 78 13.85 -19.90 15.67
C THR A 78 15.36 -19.90 15.85
N GLU A 79 15.88 -20.90 16.55
CA GLU A 79 17.29 -21.23 16.55
C GLU A 79 17.62 -21.95 15.22
N ASP A 80 18.86 -21.92 14.78
CA ASP A 80 19.37 -22.71 13.65
C ASP A 80 18.95 -22.29 12.23
N GLY A 81 18.52 -21.06 12.01
CA GLY A 81 18.22 -20.55 10.65
C GLY A 81 16.95 -21.13 10.01
N ALA A 82 16.12 -21.82 10.76
CA ALA A 82 14.80 -22.24 10.31
C ALA A 82 13.88 -21.01 10.09
N GLN A 83 12.88 -21.16 9.24
CA GLN A 83 11.88 -20.10 9.03
C GLN A 83 11.10 -19.83 10.32
N PRO A 84 11.09 -18.60 10.83
CA PRO A 84 10.33 -18.26 12.03
C PRO A 84 8.83 -18.47 11.80
N LEU A 85 8.12 -18.91 12.84
CA LEU A 85 6.68 -19.06 12.83
C LEU A 85 6.02 -17.71 13.11
N ALA A 86 5.15 -17.27 12.22
CA ALA A 86 4.30 -16.12 12.49
C ALA A 86 3.15 -16.51 13.43
N GLU A 87 3.03 -15.82 14.55
CA GLU A 87 1.88 -15.95 15.45
C GLU A 87 0.71 -15.08 15.02
N ARG A 88 1.03 -13.85 14.57
CA ARG A 88 0.05 -12.90 14.05
C ARG A 88 0.60 -12.17 12.85
N VAL A 89 -0.25 -11.91 11.88
CA VAL A 89 -0.01 -11.06 10.72
C VAL A 89 -1.14 -10.05 10.61
N THR A 90 -0.81 -8.76 10.70
CA THR A 90 -1.77 -7.67 10.51
C THR A 90 -1.42 -6.94 9.23
N ALA A 91 -2.34 -6.92 8.26
CA ALA A 91 -2.16 -6.28 6.95
C ALA A 91 -3.03 -5.04 6.82
N ASP A 92 -2.57 -4.06 6.04
CA ASP A 92 -3.37 -2.88 5.72
C ASP A 92 -4.59 -3.27 4.87
N GLU A 93 -5.78 -2.75 5.22
CA GLU A 93 -7.04 -3.07 4.54
C GLU A 93 -7.25 -2.22 3.28
N THR A 94 -6.77 -0.98 3.30
CA THR A 94 -6.94 -0.01 2.20
C THR A 94 -6.15 -0.41 0.96
N TYR A 95 -4.95 -0.98 1.16
CA TYR A 95 -4.06 -1.33 0.06
C TYR A 95 -4.67 -2.27 -0.98
N PRO A 96 -5.18 -3.46 -0.62
CA PRO A 96 -5.77 -4.38 -1.59
C PRO A 96 -7.04 -3.82 -2.25
N GLU A 97 -7.80 -2.99 -1.55
CA GLU A 97 -9.00 -2.35 -2.08
C GLU A 97 -8.68 -1.25 -3.12
N ALA A 98 -7.52 -0.59 -2.99
CA ALA A 98 -7.07 0.42 -3.93
C ALA A 98 -6.57 -0.17 -5.26
N LEU A 99 -6.02 -1.39 -5.26
CA LEU A 99 -5.45 -2.02 -6.46
C LEU A 99 -6.48 -2.18 -7.57
N GLY A 100 -6.04 -1.94 -8.81
CA GLY A 100 -6.82 -2.14 -10.02
C GLY A 100 -7.05 -0.88 -10.83
N ARG A 101 -7.96 -0.95 -11.80
CA ARG A 101 -8.21 0.12 -12.78
C ARG A 101 -9.34 1.04 -12.32
N TRP A 102 -9.11 2.33 -12.45
CA TRP A 102 -10.01 3.39 -12.03
C TRP A 102 -10.17 4.41 -13.16
N ALA A 103 -11.41 4.70 -13.54
CA ALA A 103 -11.70 5.63 -14.62
C ALA A 103 -12.87 6.56 -14.25
N THR A 104 -12.85 7.76 -14.82
CA THR A 104 -14.02 8.65 -14.82
C THR A 104 -15.10 8.09 -15.76
N ASP A 105 -16.34 8.52 -15.54
CA ASP A 105 -17.41 8.24 -16.50
C ASP A 105 -17.10 8.87 -17.86
N LYS A 106 -17.61 8.25 -18.92
CA LYS A 106 -17.48 8.78 -20.28
C LYS A 106 -18.13 10.15 -20.39
N GLY A 107 -17.39 11.10 -20.95
CA GLY A 107 -17.85 12.49 -21.10
C GLY A 107 -17.68 13.35 -19.86
N ALA A 108 -16.95 12.89 -18.85
CA ALA A 108 -16.53 13.72 -17.73
C ALA A 108 -15.70 14.92 -18.23
N GLN A 109 -15.81 16.06 -17.57
CA GLN A 109 -15.04 17.25 -17.90
C GLN A 109 -13.52 17.02 -17.82
N LEU A 110 -13.09 16.12 -16.94
CA LEU A 110 -11.73 15.65 -16.80
C LEU A 110 -11.76 14.13 -16.96
N GLU A 111 -11.29 13.63 -18.09
CA GLU A 111 -11.16 12.19 -18.32
C GLU A 111 -9.87 11.69 -17.68
N ILE A 112 -10.00 10.68 -16.83
CA ILE A 112 -8.91 10.02 -16.13
C ILE A 112 -9.13 8.51 -16.29
N ASP A 113 -8.07 7.80 -16.59
CA ASP A 113 -8.03 6.34 -16.64
C ASP A 113 -6.66 5.90 -16.12
N ILE A 114 -6.62 5.29 -14.96
CA ILE A 114 -5.39 4.88 -14.28
C ILE A 114 -5.54 3.47 -13.73
N GLU A 115 -4.44 2.76 -13.62
CA GLU A 115 -4.35 1.48 -12.93
C GLU A 115 -3.38 1.58 -11.77
N LEU A 116 -3.88 1.39 -10.55
CA LEU A 116 -3.07 1.32 -9.35
C LEU A 116 -2.48 -0.08 -9.23
N GLN A 117 -1.17 -0.18 -9.39
CA GLN A 117 -0.42 -1.44 -9.38
C GLN A 117 0.37 -1.61 -8.08
N PRO A 118 0.82 -2.85 -7.75
CA PRO A 118 1.69 -3.11 -6.61
C PRO A 118 2.91 -2.20 -6.56
N HIS A 119 3.44 -2.01 -5.35
CA HIS A 119 4.60 -1.13 -5.06
C HIS A 119 4.39 0.33 -5.46
N GLY A 120 3.15 0.81 -5.40
CA GLY A 120 2.84 2.22 -5.61
C GLY A 120 2.95 2.69 -7.06
N ARG A 121 3.05 1.80 -8.03
CA ARG A 121 3.12 2.15 -9.46
C ARG A 121 1.74 2.50 -10.00
N ILE A 122 1.70 3.38 -11.00
CA ILE A 122 0.49 3.71 -11.75
C ILE A 122 0.74 3.48 -13.24
N ALA A 123 -0.19 2.79 -13.88
CA ALA A 123 -0.23 2.56 -15.32
C ALA A 123 -1.49 3.20 -15.95
N HIS A 124 -1.62 3.11 -17.27
CA HIS A 124 -2.77 3.53 -18.05
C HIS A 124 -3.18 5.00 -17.94
N ASN A 125 -2.19 5.92 -17.88
CA ASN A 125 -2.53 7.32 -18.07
C ASN A 125 -2.93 7.58 -19.54
N LEU A 126 -4.03 8.28 -19.76
CA LEU A 126 -4.42 8.70 -21.11
C LEU A 126 -3.35 9.64 -21.73
N PRO A 127 -2.99 9.50 -23.02
CA PRO A 127 -1.87 10.23 -23.63
C PRO A 127 -1.94 11.74 -23.50
N ASP A 128 -3.13 12.33 -23.66
CA ASP A 128 -3.35 13.79 -23.61
C ASP A 128 -3.96 14.26 -22.27
N GLN A 129 -3.93 13.42 -21.26
CA GLN A 129 -4.48 13.72 -19.94
C GLN A 129 -3.73 14.90 -19.31
N VAL A 130 -4.47 15.89 -18.82
CA VAL A 130 -3.91 17.08 -18.16
C VAL A 130 -3.20 16.72 -16.86
N MET A 131 -3.72 15.71 -16.15
CA MET A 131 -3.13 15.17 -14.93
C MET A 131 -2.52 13.80 -15.26
N GLN A 132 -1.21 13.69 -15.18
CA GLN A 132 -0.48 12.43 -15.32
C GLN A 132 -0.14 11.92 -13.94
N PHE A 133 -0.66 10.75 -13.57
CA PHE A 133 -0.38 10.12 -12.30
C PHE A 133 0.86 9.22 -12.42
N GLU A 134 1.77 9.31 -11.46
CA GLU A 134 3.07 8.65 -11.51
C GLU A 134 3.21 7.55 -10.46
N ARG A 135 2.68 7.79 -9.26
CA ARG A 135 2.75 6.84 -8.15
C ARG A 135 1.63 7.06 -7.14
N TRP A 136 1.40 6.07 -6.32
CA TRP A 136 0.47 6.11 -5.22
C TRP A 136 1.05 5.46 -3.96
N GLN A 137 0.48 5.75 -2.82
CA GLN A 137 0.80 5.10 -1.54
C GLN A 137 -0.38 5.19 -0.58
N ILE A 138 -0.45 4.28 0.39
CA ILE A 138 -1.37 4.42 1.52
C ILE A 138 -0.92 5.54 2.43
N THR A 139 -1.86 6.21 3.09
CA THR A 139 -1.58 7.31 4.03
C THR A 139 -1.41 6.84 5.47
N GLY A 140 -1.85 5.62 5.78
CA GLY A 140 -2.01 5.09 7.14
C GLY A 140 -3.35 5.49 7.78
N THR A 141 -4.20 6.20 7.05
CA THR A 141 -5.61 6.46 7.42
C THR A 141 -6.47 5.46 6.65
N GLU A 142 -7.46 4.87 7.32
CA GLU A 142 -8.42 3.94 6.72
C GLU A 142 -9.09 4.57 5.50
N ASP A 143 -9.21 3.81 4.42
CA ASP A 143 -9.79 4.20 3.14
C ASP A 143 -9.11 5.39 2.43
N GLU A 144 -7.91 5.81 2.84
CA GLU A 144 -7.20 6.92 2.20
C GLU A 144 -5.91 6.49 1.52
N ILE A 145 -5.73 6.98 0.29
CA ILE A 145 -4.48 6.88 -0.45
C ILE A 145 -3.99 8.25 -0.89
N MET A 146 -2.69 8.38 -1.11
CA MET A 146 -2.07 9.56 -1.70
C MET A 146 -1.68 9.25 -3.15
N LEU A 147 -2.17 10.07 -4.08
CA LEU A 147 -1.80 10.04 -5.49
C LEU A 147 -0.81 11.18 -5.78
N TYR A 148 0.24 10.88 -6.53
CA TYR A 148 1.25 11.85 -6.95
C TYR A 148 1.33 11.87 -8.47
N GLY A 149 1.65 13.04 -9.01
CA GLY A 149 1.77 13.17 -10.45
C GLY A 149 2.19 14.55 -10.91
N THR A 150 2.00 14.76 -12.20
CA THR A 150 2.36 16.00 -12.89
C THR A 150 1.14 16.57 -13.61
N LEU A 151 0.87 17.85 -13.38
CA LEU A 151 -0.17 18.62 -14.04
C LEU A 151 0.44 19.40 -15.21
N SER A 152 -0.09 19.16 -16.41
CA SER A 152 0.29 19.92 -17.62
C SER A 152 -0.46 21.23 -17.64
N LEU A 153 0.25 22.34 -17.42
CA LEU A 153 -0.30 23.68 -17.45
C LEU A 153 -0.15 24.28 -18.86
N PRO A 154 -1.07 25.17 -19.26
CA PRO A 154 -0.91 25.89 -20.53
C PRO A 154 0.39 26.69 -20.56
N PRO A 155 0.95 26.93 -21.75
CA PRO A 155 2.10 27.79 -21.91
C PRO A 155 1.85 29.21 -21.38
N ASP A 156 2.92 29.90 -20.99
CA ASP A 156 2.82 31.30 -20.62
C ASP A 156 2.79 32.19 -21.88
N TRP A 157 1.61 32.34 -22.46
CA TRP A 157 1.42 33.14 -23.64
C TRP A 157 1.69 34.61 -23.40
N SER A 158 1.52 35.11 -22.17
CA SER A 158 1.80 36.53 -21.87
C SER A 158 3.31 36.80 -21.94
N ALA A 159 4.12 35.97 -21.27
CA ALA A 159 5.57 36.09 -21.34
C ALA A 159 6.11 35.90 -22.77
N TYR A 160 5.53 34.95 -23.53
CA TYR A 160 5.89 34.72 -24.92
C TYR A 160 5.61 35.96 -25.78
N ASN A 161 4.41 36.56 -25.69
CA ASN A 161 4.03 37.73 -26.46
C ASN A 161 4.92 38.94 -26.14
N GLU A 162 5.33 39.13 -24.90
CA GLU A 162 6.27 40.18 -24.53
C GLU A 162 7.68 39.94 -25.10
N ALA A 163 8.15 38.68 -25.06
CA ALA A 163 9.44 38.32 -25.65
C ALA A 163 9.43 38.52 -27.18
N ARG A 164 8.35 38.12 -27.87
CA ARG A 164 8.20 38.22 -29.32
C ARG A 164 8.14 39.64 -29.80
N LYS A 165 7.69 40.61 -28.99
CA LYS A 165 7.78 42.05 -29.32
C LYS A 165 9.23 42.51 -29.45
N LYS A 166 10.14 41.91 -28.73
CA LYS A 166 11.58 42.24 -28.72
C LYS A 166 12.35 41.43 -29.76
N ASP A 167 11.99 40.15 -29.92
CA ASP A 167 12.61 39.24 -30.87
C ASP A 167 11.52 38.44 -31.59
N LYS A 168 11.42 38.60 -32.90
CA LYS A 168 10.42 37.93 -33.74
C LYS A 168 10.68 36.43 -33.91
N ASP A 169 11.93 35.98 -33.69
CA ASP A 169 12.35 34.59 -33.79
C ASP A 169 12.21 33.83 -32.45
N THR A 170 11.54 34.46 -31.47
CA THR A 170 11.26 33.79 -30.17
C THR A 170 10.56 32.44 -30.39
N PRO A 171 11.10 31.32 -29.89
CA PRO A 171 10.51 30.01 -30.06
C PRO A 171 9.15 29.94 -29.35
N LEU A 172 8.25 29.08 -29.85
CA LEU A 172 6.96 28.86 -29.23
C LEU A 172 7.14 28.36 -27.76
N PRO A 173 6.30 28.86 -26.86
CA PRO A 173 6.41 28.52 -25.48
C PRO A 173 5.97 27.05 -25.26
N GLU A 174 6.74 26.32 -24.48
CA GLU A 174 6.41 24.97 -24.08
C GLU A 174 5.35 24.93 -22.97
N ARG A 175 4.63 23.81 -22.87
CA ARG A 175 3.74 23.55 -21.74
C ARG A 175 4.57 23.45 -20.46
N ARG A 176 4.07 24.04 -19.39
CA ARG A 176 4.69 23.98 -18.08
C ARG A 176 4.21 22.74 -17.34
N ALA A 177 5.10 22.11 -16.60
CA ALA A 177 4.76 20.98 -15.75
C ALA A 177 4.80 21.40 -14.27
N ARG A 178 3.80 21.02 -13.50
CA ARG A 178 3.73 21.23 -12.05
C ARG A 178 3.46 19.92 -11.36
N ARG A 179 4.31 19.52 -10.41
CA ARG A 179 4.04 18.37 -9.55
C ARG A 179 2.86 18.65 -8.64
N PHE A 180 2.07 17.61 -8.38
CA PHE A 180 0.98 17.67 -7.42
C PHE A 180 0.97 16.39 -6.57
N SER A 181 0.30 16.50 -5.43
CA SER A 181 -0.15 15.35 -4.65
C SER A 181 -1.60 15.59 -4.23
N VAL A 182 -2.39 14.55 -4.17
CA VAL A 182 -3.79 14.63 -3.77
C VAL A 182 -4.17 13.42 -2.95
N VAL A 183 -4.88 13.65 -1.84
CA VAL A 183 -5.51 12.58 -1.06
C VAL A 183 -6.75 12.14 -1.80
N ALA A 184 -6.89 10.85 -1.97
CA ALA A 184 -8.07 10.21 -2.52
C ALA A 184 -8.65 9.24 -1.50
N THR A 185 -9.97 9.25 -1.35
CA THR A 185 -10.71 8.40 -0.42
C THR A 185 -11.44 7.31 -1.19
N LEU A 186 -11.27 6.07 -0.76
CA LEU A 186 -12.03 4.92 -1.23
C LEU A 186 -13.42 4.96 -0.59
N ASP A 187 -14.45 4.78 -1.40
CA ASP A 187 -15.85 4.76 -0.95
C ASP A 187 -16.63 3.69 -1.72
N LYS A 188 -17.69 3.20 -1.12
CA LYS A 188 -18.63 2.26 -1.73
C LYS A 188 -19.97 2.99 -1.93
N GLN A 189 -20.20 3.45 -3.16
CA GLN A 189 -21.46 4.11 -3.50
C GLN A 189 -22.46 3.10 -4.08
N THR A 190 -23.66 3.07 -3.50
CA THR A 190 -24.78 2.28 -4.03
C THR A 190 -25.51 3.15 -5.05
N ASP A 191 -25.51 2.73 -6.31
CA ASP A 191 -26.28 3.39 -7.37
C ASP A 191 -27.79 3.09 -7.18
N SER A 192 -28.63 3.91 -7.82
CA SER A 192 -30.10 3.76 -7.81
C SER A 192 -30.60 2.38 -8.27
N ASN A 193 -29.73 1.62 -8.95
CA ASN A 193 -30.01 0.24 -9.43
C ASN A 193 -29.56 -0.87 -8.45
N THR A 194 -29.22 -0.56 -7.20
CA THR A 194 -28.79 -1.52 -6.17
C THR A 194 -27.41 -2.16 -6.42
N GLU A 195 -26.65 -1.71 -7.39
CA GLU A 195 -25.27 -2.13 -7.58
C GLU A 195 -24.32 -1.25 -6.77
N SER A 196 -23.54 -1.88 -5.89
CA SER A 196 -22.50 -1.20 -5.13
C SER A 196 -21.26 -1.07 -6.00
N ARG A 197 -20.83 0.17 -6.29
CA ARG A 197 -19.61 0.45 -7.02
C ARG A 197 -18.54 1.00 -6.08
N ARG A 198 -17.32 0.52 -6.24
CA ARG A 198 -16.16 1.14 -5.58
C ARG A 198 -15.83 2.45 -6.30
N VAL A 199 -15.61 3.50 -5.52
CA VAL A 199 -15.35 4.86 -6.02
C VAL A 199 -14.13 5.41 -5.33
N LEU A 200 -13.24 6.04 -6.10
CA LEU A 200 -12.11 6.80 -5.60
C LEU A 200 -12.40 8.29 -5.73
N LEU A 201 -12.53 8.97 -4.61
CA LEU A 201 -12.90 10.39 -4.52
C LEU A 201 -11.68 11.23 -4.23
N PHE A 202 -11.46 12.29 -4.98
CA PHE A 202 -10.45 13.30 -4.63
C PHE A 202 -10.88 14.70 -5.02
N LYS A 203 -10.27 15.72 -4.38
CA LYS A 203 -10.57 17.13 -4.65
C LYS A 203 -9.39 17.77 -5.37
N ASN A 204 -9.67 18.33 -6.53
CA ASN A 204 -8.72 19.15 -7.28
C ASN A 204 -9.25 20.59 -7.42
N ASN A 205 -8.54 21.56 -6.88
CA ASN A 205 -8.93 22.97 -6.87
C ASN A 205 -10.37 23.23 -6.37
N GLY A 206 -10.77 22.51 -5.31
CA GLY A 206 -12.10 22.62 -4.71
C GLY A 206 -13.22 21.89 -5.46
N ARG A 207 -12.92 21.25 -6.57
CA ARG A 207 -13.86 20.38 -7.31
C ARG A 207 -13.62 18.94 -6.96
N GLU A 208 -14.68 18.21 -6.68
CA GLU A 208 -14.64 16.78 -6.47
C GLU A 208 -14.56 16.05 -7.81
N SER A 209 -13.65 15.10 -7.90
CA SER A 209 -13.52 14.16 -9.02
C SER A 209 -13.78 12.75 -8.51
N LYS A 210 -14.48 11.95 -9.32
CA LYS A 210 -14.84 10.56 -9.01
C LYS A 210 -14.25 9.63 -10.05
N LEU A 211 -13.53 8.63 -9.60
CA LEU A 211 -13.10 7.51 -10.43
C LEU A 211 -13.85 6.26 -9.98
N TYR A 212 -14.36 5.53 -10.92
CA TYR A 212 -15.09 4.28 -10.69
C TYR A 212 -14.19 3.10 -10.99
N PHE A 213 -14.26 2.08 -10.15
CA PHE A 213 -13.52 0.85 -10.37
C PHE A 213 -14.02 0.17 -11.64
N GLN A 214 -13.08 -0.31 -12.46
CA GLN A 214 -13.34 -1.03 -13.70
C GLN A 214 -13.00 -2.51 -13.50
N GLU A 215 -13.95 -3.41 -13.72
CA GLU A 215 -13.76 -4.87 -13.67
C GLU A 215 -12.98 -5.39 -14.88
#